data_20034365dad7733d38dac6a358c845f7
#
_entry.id   20034365dad7733d38dac6a358c845f7
#
_cell.length_a   1.000
_cell.length_b   1.000
_cell.length_c   1.000
_cell.angle_alpha   90.00
_cell.angle_beta   90.00
_cell.angle_gamma   90.00
#
_symmetry.space_group_name_H-M   'P 1'
#
loop_
_entity.id
_entity.type
_entity.pdbx_description
1 polymer ?
#
loop_
_entity_poly.entity_id
_entity_poly.type
_entity_poly.pdbx_seq_one_letter_code
_entity_poly.pdbx_strand_id
1 'polypeptide(L)'
;FAQANSEHCRHKIFNSSWTIDGDDQERSLFAMIRNTHQLQPEGTIIAYSDNSAVMVGCESETWMPQGSDHQYAKDTRLVHTLMKVETHNHPTAIAPFPGASTGAGGEIRDEGAVGRGSKPKVGLNGFTVSNLQIPDFIQPWEQDYGKPGRIVTALDIMIDGPLGGAAFNNEFGRPNICGYFRTFEEDFDGERRGYHKPIMLAGGYGNIKAEH
;
A
#
# COMPACT_ATOMS: atom_id res chain seq x y z
N PHE A 1 2.56 15.61 -10.91
CA PHE A 1 2.55 15.24 -9.47
C PHE A 1 1.91 13.88 -9.24
N ALA A 2 0.63 13.69 -9.61
CA ALA A 2 -0.05 12.40 -9.46
C ALA A 2 0.67 11.25 -10.19
N GLN A 3 1.23 11.51 -11.35
CA GLN A 3 2.03 10.52 -12.08
C GLN A 3 3.29 10.11 -11.32
N ALA A 4 3.99 11.04 -10.70
CA ALA A 4 5.19 10.71 -9.92
C ALA A 4 4.89 9.81 -8.73
N ASN A 5 3.68 9.89 -8.17
CA ASN A 5 3.29 9.11 -7.00
C ASN A 5 2.83 7.68 -7.29
N SER A 6 2.42 7.37 -8.51
CA SER A 6 1.62 6.18 -8.72
C SER A 6 1.99 5.34 -9.92
N GLU A 7 3.00 5.71 -10.64
CA GLU A 7 3.36 5.02 -11.87
C GLU A 7 4.29 3.84 -11.60
N HIS A 8 3.95 2.72 -12.18
CA HIS A 8 4.90 1.62 -12.29
C HIS A 8 6.15 2.05 -13.08
N CYS A 9 7.28 1.46 -12.75
CA CYS A 9 8.53 1.65 -13.50
C CYS A 9 9.05 3.10 -13.51
N ARG A 10 8.81 3.88 -12.49
CA ARG A 10 9.41 5.22 -12.31
C ARG A 10 10.88 5.18 -11.89
N HIS A 11 11.54 4.06 -12.06
CA HIS A 11 12.95 3.86 -11.74
C HIS A 11 13.86 4.90 -12.39
N LYS A 12 13.56 5.35 -13.61
CA LYS A 12 14.35 6.40 -14.28
C LYS A 12 14.31 7.73 -13.54
N ILE A 13 13.14 8.12 -13.01
CA ILE A 13 12.98 9.35 -12.23
C ILE A 13 13.62 9.18 -10.85
N PHE A 14 13.27 8.12 -10.14
CA PHE A 14 13.76 7.91 -8.77
C PHE A 14 15.25 7.58 -8.70
N ASN A 15 15.86 7.09 -9.78
CA ASN A 15 17.31 6.86 -9.86
C ASN A 15 18.08 7.98 -10.59
N SER A 16 17.40 9.05 -11.04
CA SER A 16 18.08 10.17 -11.68
C SER A 16 18.91 10.97 -10.68
N SER A 17 19.89 11.71 -11.22
CA SER A 17 20.62 12.72 -10.45
C SER A 17 19.71 13.90 -10.10
N TRP A 18 19.90 14.48 -8.95
CA TRP A 18 19.09 15.58 -8.44
C TRP A 18 19.96 16.76 -8.07
N THR A 19 19.50 17.94 -8.46
CA THR A 19 20.07 19.22 -8.01
C THR A 19 18.99 19.93 -7.21
N ILE A 20 19.27 20.28 -5.96
CA ILE A 20 18.35 20.97 -5.05
C ILE A 20 18.97 22.33 -4.71
N ASP A 21 18.25 23.41 -5.03
CA ASP A 21 18.70 24.80 -4.80
C ASP A 21 20.08 25.13 -5.38
N GLY A 22 20.46 24.45 -6.47
CA GLY A 22 21.74 24.62 -7.14
C GLY A 22 22.83 23.64 -6.69
N ASP A 23 22.58 22.84 -5.65
CA ASP A 23 23.51 21.84 -5.12
C ASP A 23 23.20 20.43 -5.65
N ASP A 24 24.18 19.81 -6.27
CA ASP A 24 24.06 18.44 -6.74
C ASP A 24 24.04 17.46 -5.57
N GLN A 25 23.08 16.55 -5.60
CA GLN A 25 22.92 15.54 -4.56
C GLN A 25 23.70 14.28 -4.90
N GLU A 26 24.42 13.74 -3.93
CA GLU A 26 25.20 12.49 -4.10
C GLU A 26 24.33 11.27 -4.33
N ARG A 27 23.08 11.31 -3.88
CA ARG A 27 22.16 10.17 -3.92
C ARG A 27 20.92 10.49 -4.75
N SER A 28 20.47 9.49 -5.53
CA SER A 28 19.14 9.50 -6.11
C SER A 28 18.07 9.36 -5.03
N LEU A 29 16.80 9.62 -5.34
CA LEU A 29 15.68 9.42 -4.40
C LEU A 29 15.61 7.98 -3.89
N PHE A 30 15.78 6.98 -4.74
CA PHE A 30 15.82 5.59 -4.27
C PHE A 30 17.03 5.32 -3.37
N ALA A 31 18.18 5.89 -3.69
CA ALA A 31 19.36 5.75 -2.84
C ALA A 31 19.16 6.42 -1.47
N MET A 32 18.46 7.56 -1.41
CA MET A 32 18.09 8.21 -0.15
C MET A 32 17.17 7.31 0.69
N ILE A 33 16.13 6.73 0.06
CA ILE A 33 15.21 5.81 0.75
C ILE A 33 15.95 4.58 1.26
N ARG A 34 16.77 3.94 0.44
CA ARG A 34 17.54 2.74 0.84
C ARG A 34 18.59 3.04 1.90
N ASN A 35 19.11 4.24 1.93
CA ASN A 35 20.08 4.69 2.94
C ASN A 35 19.49 4.64 4.36
N THR A 36 18.19 4.80 4.54
CA THR A 36 17.53 4.64 5.85
C THR A 36 17.77 3.25 6.42
N HIS A 37 17.60 2.22 5.58
CA HIS A 37 17.88 0.84 5.98
C HIS A 37 19.38 0.58 6.18
N GLN A 38 20.25 1.18 5.36
CA GLN A 38 21.70 1.04 5.53
C GLN A 38 22.21 1.61 6.86
N LEU A 39 21.60 2.72 7.29
CA LEU A 39 21.96 3.37 8.57
C LEU A 39 21.35 2.64 9.77
N GLN A 40 20.20 2.02 9.63
CA GLN A 40 19.47 1.31 10.69
C GLN A 40 18.92 -0.02 10.18
N PRO A 41 19.78 -1.03 9.97
CA PRO A 41 19.35 -2.35 9.45
C PRO A 41 18.75 -3.26 10.53
N GLU A 42 18.93 -2.93 11.81
CA GLU A 42 18.50 -3.77 12.92
C GLU A 42 16.99 -4.07 12.85
N GLY A 43 16.63 -5.34 13.07
CA GLY A 43 15.24 -5.79 13.01
C GLY A 43 14.70 -6.02 11.60
N THR A 44 15.46 -5.77 10.54
CA THR A 44 15.05 -6.05 9.16
C THR A 44 15.78 -7.29 8.63
N ILE A 45 15.01 -8.27 8.15
CA ILE A 45 15.53 -9.50 7.55
C ILE A 45 15.60 -9.35 6.03
N ILE A 46 14.53 -8.89 5.42
CA ILE A 46 14.42 -8.66 3.98
C ILE A 46 13.89 -7.25 3.72
N ALA A 47 14.64 -6.47 2.94
CA ALA A 47 14.20 -5.20 2.40
C ALA A 47 14.74 -5.03 0.97
N TYR A 48 13.91 -4.54 0.04
CA TYR A 48 14.23 -4.20 -1.35
C TYR A 48 14.71 -5.35 -2.25
N SER A 49 14.63 -6.58 -1.79
CA SER A 49 15.12 -7.77 -2.52
C SER A 49 14.04 -8.80 -2.82
N ASP A 50 12.83 -8.60 -2.32
CA ASP A 50 11.68 -9.47 -2.52
C ASP A 50 10.40 -8.64 -2.67
N ASN A 51 9.27 -9.29 -2.94
CA ASN A 51 7.97 -8.65 -3.11
C ASN A 51 7.41 -8.04 -1.81
N SER A 52 7.80 -8.58 -0.66
CA SER A 52 7.42 -8.06 0.66
C SER A 52 8.66 -7.88 1.54
N ALA A 53 8.57 -6.97 2.49
CA ALA A 53 9.57 -6.84 3.54
C ALA A 53 9.32 -7.88 4.65
N VAL A 54 10.40 -8.36 5.25
CA VAL A 54 10.36 -9.26 6.42
C VAL A 54 11.13 -8.61 7.56
N MET A 55 10.46 -8.48 8.69
CA MET A 55 11.03 -7.94 9.92
C MET A 55 11.12 -9.02 11.00
N VAL A 56 12.11 -8.90 11.87
CA VAL A 56 12.23 -9.76 13.03
C VAL A 56 10.97 -9.66 13.88
N GLY A 57 10.38 -10.80 14.18
CA GLY A 57 9.22 -10.91 15.05
C GLY A 57 9.60 -11.44 16.45
N CYS A 58 8.72 -12.23 17.01
CA CYS A 58 8.89 -12.77 18.36
C CYS A 58 8.57 -14.26 18.42
N GLU A 59 8.95 -14.89 19.52
CA GLU A 59 8.47 -16.24 19.83
C GLU A 59 6.95 -16.21 20.01
N SER A 60 6.29 -17.12 19.31
CA SER A 60 4.84 -17.23 19.29
C SER A 60 4.42 -18.67 19.54
N GLU A 61 3.38 -18.83 20.34
CA GLU A 61 2.80 -20.12 20.66
C GLU A 61 1.55 -20.37 19.81
N THR A 62 1.52 -21.50 19.15
CA THR A 62 0.39 -21.94 18.33
C THR A 62 0.07 -23.39 18.65
N TRP A 63 -1.20 -23.77 18.47
CA TRP A 63 -1.59 -25.17 18.48
C TRP A 63 -1.56 -25.72 17.06
N MET A 64 -0.75 -26.74 16.85
CA MET A 64 -0.59 -27.36 15.54
C MET A 64 -0.52 -28.88 15.65
N PRO A 65 -0.93 -29.62 14.58
CA PRO A 65 -0.72 -31.05 14.54
C PRO A 65 0.77 -31.38 14.56
N GLN A 66 1.16 -32.28 15.45
CA GLN A 66 2.54 -32.71 15.66
C GLN A 66 2.67 -34.19 15.40
N GLY A 67 3.88 -34.63 15.03
CA GLY A 67 4.20 -36.01 14.85
C GLY A 67 3.46 -36.73 13.71
N SER A 68 3.58 -38.04 13.65
CA SER A 68 2.94 -38.88 12.63
C SER A 68 1.46 -39.19 12.93
N ASP A 69 1.03 -38.99 14.15
CA ASP A 69 -0.34 -39.19 14.64
C ASP A 69 -1.19 -37.91 14.52
N HIS A 70 -0.56 -36.82 14.09
CA HIS A 70 -1.20 -35.50 13.89
C HIS A 70 -1.97 -34.98 15.12
N GLN A 71 -1.56 -35.37 16.34
CA GLN A 71 -2.17 -34.81 17.54
C GLN A 71 -1.81 -33.33 17.69
N TYR A 72 -2.79 -32.52 18.06
CA TYR A 72 -2.57 -31.11 18.31
C TYR A 72 -1.79 -30.91 19.61
N ALA A 73 -0.70 -30.20 19.52
CA ALA A 73 0.12 -29.81 20.65
C ALA A 73 0.60 -28.36 20.52
N LYS A 74 1.07 -27.83 21.63
CA LYS A 74 1.69 -26.51 21.68
C LYS A 74 2.98 -26.51 20.84
N ASP A 75 3.09 -25.56 19.96
CA ASP A 75 4.26 -25.31 19.11
C ASP A 75 4.76 -23.88 19.36
N THR A 76 5.97 -23.75 19.88
CA THR A 76 6.59 -22.45 20.16
C THR A 76 7.71 -22.21 19.14
N ARG A 77 7.58 -21.15 18.35
CA ARG A 77 8.54 -20.83 17.30
C ARG A 77 8.73 -19.33 17.15
N LEU A 78 9.89 -18.96 16.62
CA LEU A 78 10.14 -17.59 16.16
C LEU A 78 9.32 -17.33 14.90
N VAL A 79 8.48 -16.32 14.95
CA VAL A 79 7.57 -15.92 13.86
C VAL A 79 7.89 -14.49 13.47
N HIS A 80 8.28 -14.29 12.21
CA HIS A 80 8.59 -12.99 11.64
C HIS A 80 7.35 -12.29 11.09
N THR A 81 7.43 -10.97 10.96
CA THR A 81 6.37 -10.14 10.40
C THR A 81 6.65 -9.86 8.93
N LEU A 82 5.66 -10.10 8.09
CA LEU A 82 5.62 -9.67 6.70
C LEU A 82 4.92 -8.32 6.59
N MET A 83 5.40 -7.48 5.68
CA MET A 83 4.79 -6.18 5.39
C MET A 83 4.85 -5.91 3.88
N LYS A 84 3.72 -5.54 3.32
CA LYS A 84 3.60 -5.11 1.93
C LYS A 84 2.68 -3.91 1.82
N VAL A 85 3.08 -2.95 1.00
CA VAL A 85 2.24 -1.84 0.56
C VAL A 85 2.50 -1.59 -0.91
N GLU A 86 1.44 -1.52 -1.70
CA GLU A 86 1.53 -1.11 -3.10
C GLU A 86 0.37 -0.19 -3.49
N THR A 87 0.49 0.45 -4.63
CA THR A 87 -0.54 1.35 -5.17
C THR A 87 -1.26 0.70 -6.35
N HIS A 88 -2.58 0.88 -6.42
CA HIS A 88 -3.40 0.43 -7.54
C HIS A 88 -4.31 1.55 -8.04
N ASN A 89 -3.70 2.61 -8.55
CA ASN A 89 -4.30 3.91 -8.72
C ASN A 89 -5.18 4.05 -9.96
N HIS A 90 -4.64 3.73 -11.14
CA HIS A 90 -5.36 3.94 -12.40
C HIS A 90 -6.61 3.06 -12.54
N PRO A 91 -6.56 1.75 -12.23
CA PRO A 91 -7.77 0.93 -12.24
C PRO A 91 -8.84 1.44 -11.28
N THR A 92 -8.44 1.90 -10.09
CA THR A 92 -9.34 2.49 -9.10
C THR A 92 -9.96 3.81 -9.59
N ALA A 93 -9.23 4.59 -10.40
CA ALA A 93 -9.75 5.82 -11.01
C ALA A 93 -10.87 5.56 -12.05
N ILE A 94 -10.83 4.41 -12.71
CA ILE A 94 -11.76 4.06 -13.80
C ILE A 94 -12.96 3.26 -13.26
N ALA A 95 -12.71 2.31 -12.36
CA ALA A 95 -13.71 1.43 -11.77
C ALA A 95 -13.31 1.16 -10.30
N PRO A 96 -13.75 2.00 -9.36
CA PRO A 96 -13.22 2.02 -8.00
C PRO A 96 -13.31 0.69 -7.26
N PHE A 97 -14.48 0.06 -7.28
CA PHE A 97 -14.70 -1.21 -6.58
C PHE A 97 -13.78 -2.33 -7.11
N PRO A 98 -13.82 -2.72 -8.40
CA PRO A 98 -12.95 -3.79 -8.90
C PRO A 98 -11.48 -3.36 -8.93
N GLY A 99 -11.18 -2.08 -9.13
CA GLY A 99 -9.83 -1.55 -9.12
C GLY A 99 -9.16 -1.71 -7.75
N ALA A 100 -9.82 -1.30 -6.69
CA ALA A 100 -9.31 -1.46 -5.33
C ALA A 100 -9.30 -2.92 -4.86
N SER A 101 -10.31 -3.70 -5.25
CA SER A 101 -10.36 -5.15 -5.01
C SER A 101 -9.14 -5.86 -5.60
N THR A 102 -8.83 -5.60 -6.85
CA THR A 102 -7.64 -6.16 -7.52
C THR A 102 -6.33 -5.70 -6.86
N GLY A 103 -6.28 -4.47 -6.37
CA GLY A 103 -5.15 -3.96 -5.60
C GLY A 103 -4.91 -4.76 -4.32
N ALA A 104 -5.96 -5.03 -3.55
CA ALA A 104 -5.89 -5.87 -2.36
C ALA A 104 -5.42 -7.30 -2.70
N GLY A 105 -5.92 -7.88 -3.80
CA GLY A 105 -5.48 -9.18 -4.30
C GLY A 105 -4.02 -9.23 -4.68
N GLY A 106 -3.50 -8.17 -5.32
CA GLY A 106 -2.08 -8.03 -5.65
C GLY A 106 -1.17 -7.99 -4.42
N GLU A 107 -1.58 -7.26 -3.41
CA GLU A 107 -0.86 -7.18 -2.15
C GLU A 107 -0.80 -8.55 -1.44
N ILE A 108 -1.94 -9.26 -1.35
CA ILE A 108 -2.02 -10.61 -0.78
C ILE A 108 -1.11 -11.59 -1.52
N ARG A 109 -1.10 -11.51 -2.86
CA ARG A 109 -0.22 -12.34 -3.68
C ARG A 109 1.25 -12.15 -3.32
N ASP A 110 1.68 -10.93 -3.12
CA ASP A 110 3.07 -10.60 -2.84
C ASP A 110 3.48 -11.04 -1.43
N GLU A 111 2.61 -10.89 -0.44
CA GLU A 111 2.86 -11.46 0.89
C GLU A 111 2.92 -12.99 0.83
N GLY A 112 2.03 -13.62 0.09
CA GLY A 112 1.97 -15.08 -0.07
C GLY A 112 3.16 -15.68 -0.80
N ALA A 113 3.86 -14.88 -1.62
CA ALA A 113 4.99 -15.32 -2.43
C ALA A 113 6.35 -15.30 -1.70
N VAL A 114 6.44 -14.72 -0.51
CA VAL A 114 7.71 -14.55 0.22
C VAL A 114 8.35 -15.89 0.61
N GLY A 115 7.55 -16.89 0.96
CA GLY A 115 8.06 -18.21 1.32
C GLY A 115 6.95 -19.18 1.70
N ARG A 116 7.32 -20.46 1.82
CA ARG A 116 6.37 -21.49 2.26
C ARG A 116 5.84 -21.19 3.65
N GLY A 117 4.52 -21.24 3.79
CA GLY A 117 3.88 -21.01 5.09
C GLY A 117 3.72 -19.54 5.45
N SER A 118 4.04 -18.61 4.54
CA SER A 118 3.64 -17.20 4.70
C SER A 118 2.12 -17.08 4.79
N LYS A 119 1.67 -16.21 5.68
CA LYS A 119 0.24 -16.05 5.97
C LYS A 119 -0.13 -14.57 6.02
N PRO A 120 -0.70 -14.02 4.94
CA PRO A 120 -1.33 -12.70 5.00
C PRO A 120 -2.44 -12.69 6.06
N LYS A 121 -2.37 -11.77 7.04
CA LYS A 121 -3.24 -11.77 8.21
C LYS A 121 -4.20 -10.61 8.28
N VAL A 122 -3.75 -9.43 7.85
CA VAL A 122 -4.50 -8.19 7.97
C VAL A 122 -4.28 -7.35 6.73
N GLY A 123 -5.37 -6.86 6.12
CA GLY A 123 -5.33 -5.88 5.05
C GLY A 123 -5.44 -4.45 5.57
N LEU A 124 -4.87 -3.52 4.82
CA LEU A 124 -4.93 -2.08 5.03
C LEU A 124 -5.31 -1.39 3.73
N ASN A 125 -6.15 -0.36 3.80
CA ASN A 125 -6.44 0.49 2.66
C ASN A 125 -6.15 1.96 2.98
N GLY A 126 -5.59 2.67 2.00
CA GLY A 126 -5.42 4.11 2.06
C GLY A 126 -5.89 4.77 0.77
N PHE A 127 -6.56 5.92 0.89
CA PHE A 127 -7.07 6.65 -0.27
C PHE A 127 -6.73 8.13 -0.16
N THR A 128 -6.16 8.67 -1.24
CA THR A 128 -6.05 10.11 -1.47
C THR A 128 -6.73 10.44 -2.79
N VAL A 129 -7.67 11.38 -2.75
CA VAL A 129 -8.46 11.83 -3.91
C VAL A 129 -8.50 13.35 -3.98
N SER A 130 -9.01 13.91 -5.07
CA SER A 130 -9.35 15.33 -5.19
C SER A 130 -10.56 15.70 -4.31
N ASN A 131 -11.02 16.93 -4.37
CA ASN A 131 -12.18 17.42 -3.61
C ASN A 131 -13.39 16.52 -3.84
N LEU A 132 -14.09 16.18 -2.77
CA LEU A 132 -15.22 15.23 -2.82
C LEU A 132 -16.46 15.85 -3.47
N GLN A 133 -16.69 17.14 -3.30
CA GLN A 133 -17.89 17.85 -3.79
C GLN A 133 -19.17 17.10 -3.39
N ILE A 134 -19.30 16.79 -2.08
CA ILE A 134 -20.45 16.03 -1.56
C ILE A 134 -21.72 16.87 -1.81
N PRO A 135 -22.74 16.34 -2.52
CA PRO A 135 -23.98 17.06 -2.76
C PRO A 135 -24.59 17.56 -1.45
N ASP A 136 -25.03 18.82 -1.45
CA ASP A 136 -25.61 19.51 -0.28
C ASP A 136 -24.66 19.67 0.93
N PHE A 137 -23.40 19.32 0.78
CA PHE A 137 -22.39 19.41 1.85
C PHE A 137 -21.00 19.79 1.34
N ILE A 138 -20.92 20.69 0.37
CA ILE A 138 -19.66 21.20 -0.18
C ILE A 138 -18.94 22.00 0.92
N GLN A 139 -17.67 21.70 1.11
CA GLN A 139 -16.88 22.35 2.15
C GLN A 139 -16.39 23.74 1.70
N PRO A 140 -16.17 24.70 2.63
CA PRO A 140 -15.76 26.07 2.26
C PRO A 140 -14.45 26.19 1.49
N TRP A 141 -13.58 25.20 1.59
CA TRP A 141 -12.29 25.14 0.87
C TRP A 141 -12.38 24.42 -0.46
N GLU A 142 -13.49 23.74 -0.76
CA GLU A 142 -13.65 23.02 -2.01
C GLU A 142 -14.06 23.95 -3.15
N GLN A 143 -13.30 23.88 -4.23
CA GLN A 143 -13.65 24.51 -5.49
C GLN A 143 -13.81 23.44 -6.56
N ASP A 144 -14.84 23.52 -7.38
CA ASP A 144 -15.01 22.63 -8.52
C ASP A 144 -14.15 23.12 -9.68
N TYR A 145 -13.11 22.39 -9.96
CA TYR A 145 -12.22 22.63 -11.08
C TYR A 145 -12.52 21.72 -12.28
N GLY A 146 -13.52 20.87 -12.20
CA GLY A 146 -13.78 19.80 -13.16
C GLY A 146 -12.82 18.63 -13.01
N LYS A 147 -13.03 17.60 -13.78
CA LYS A 147 -12.22 16.37 -13.78
C LYS A 147 -12.05 15.81 -15.19
N PRO A 148 -11.03 14.96 -15.44
CA PRO A 148 -10.90 14.20 -16.69
C PRO A 148 -12.13 13.32 -16.94
N GLY A 149 -12.67 13.34 -18.17
CA GLY A 149 -13.93 12.64 -18.48
C GLY A 149 -13.89 11.11 -18.28
N ARG A 150 -12.72 10.50 -18.42
CA ARG A 150 -12.55 9.05 -18.25
C ARG A 150 -12.39 8.58 -16.80
N ILE A 151 -12.21 9.50 -15.87
CA ILE A 151 -12.04 9.19 -14.44
C ILE A 151 -13.37 9.47 -13.74
N VAL A 152 -13.79 8.59 -12.85
CA VAL A 152 -14.99 8.80 -12.03
C VAL A 152 -14.78 9.92 -11.01
N THR A 153 -15.81 10.32 -10.29
CA THR A 153 -15.68 11.39 -9.29
C THR A 153 -14.83 10.97 -8.10
N ALA A 154 -14.24 11.94 -7.42
CA ALA A 154 -13.50 11.69 -6.18
C ALA A 154 -14.41 11.03 -5.12
N LEU A 155 -15.68 11.42 -5.07
CA LEU A 155 -16.68 10.86 -4.18
C LEU A 155 -16.95 9.38 -4.48
N ASP A 156 -17.14 9.00 -5.77
CA ASP A 156 -17.33 7.62 -6.16
C ASP A 156 -16.13 6.74 -5.76
N ILE A 157 -14.91 7.26 -5.97
CA ILE A 157 -13.69 6.54 -5.57
C ILE A 157 -13.66 6.34 -4.06
N MET A 158 -14.01 7.36 -3.29
CA MET A 158 -13.95 7.32 -1.84
C MET A 158 -15.05 6.44 -1.22
N ILE A 159 -16.15 6.23 -1.92
CA ILE A 159 -17.23 5.33 -1.50
C ILE A 159 -16.93 3.90 -1.92
N ASP A 160 -16.72 3.68 -3.20
CA ASP A 160 -16.65 2.33 -3.79
C ASP A 160 -15.28 1.68 -3.64
N GLY A 161 -14.20 2.46 -3.64
CA GLY A 161 -12.84 1.95 -3.52
C GLY A 161 -12.61 1.16 -2.22
N PRO A 162 -12.90 1.73 -1.06
CA PRO A 162 -12.78 1.03 0.23
C PRO A 162 -13.63 -0.23 0.31
N LEU A 163 -14.84 -0.20 -0.25
CA LEU A 163 -15.73 -1.37 -0.31
C LEU A 163 -15.12 -2.49 -1.17
N GLY A 164 -14.50 -2.14 -2.29
CA GLY A 164 -13.81 -3.12 -3.15
C GLY A 164 -12.63 -3.80 -2.45
N GLY A 165 -11.78 -3.02 -1.79
CA GLY A 165 -10.66 -3.55 -1.01
C GLY A 165 -11.12 -4.44 0.14
N ALA A 166 -12.15 -3.99 0.88
CA ALA A 166 -12.74 -4.75 1.97
C ALA A 166 -13.36 -6.07 1.49
N ALA A 167 -14.07 -6.07 0.36
CA ALA A 167 -14.70 -7.25 -0.21
C ALA A 167 -13.67 -8.34 -0.54
N PHE A 168 -12.55 -7.99 -1.19
CA PHE A 168 -11.50 -8.97 -1.49
C PHE A 168 -10.85 -9.53 -0.23
N ASN A 169 -10.56 -8.68 0.75
CA ASN A 169 -10.03 -9.14 2.04
C ASN A 169 -11.00 -10.09 2.74
N ASN A 170 -12.31 -9.79 2.71
CA ASN A 170 -13.33 -10.64 3.30
C ASN A 170 -13.42 -12.02 2.62
N GLU A 171 -13.37 -12.08 1.28
CA GLU A 171 -13.34 -13.34 0.56
C GLU A 171 -12.09 -14.17 0.86
N PHE A 172 -10.95 -13.52 1.02
CA PHE A 172 -9.71 -14.18 1.43
C PHE A 172 -9.73 -14.63 2.90
N GLY A 173 -10.65 -14.12 3.72
CA GLY A 173 -10.82 -14.48 5.12
C GLY A 173 -9.90 -13.73 6.07
N ARG A 174 -9.46 -12.51 5.73
CA ARG A 174 -8.70 -11.64 6.62
C ARG A 174 -9.41 -10.30 6.87
N PRO A 175 -9.29 -9.71 8.06
CA PRO A 175 -9.83 -8.39 8.31
C PRO A 175 -9.15 -7.34 7.44
N ASN A 176 -9.92 -6.37 6.96
CA ASN A 176 -9.40 -5.16 6.35
C ASN A 176 -9.54 -4.01 7.36
N ILE A 177 -8.44 -3.64 7.98
CA ILE A 177 -8.44 -2.53 8.91
C ILE A 177 -8.24 -1.21 8.16
N CYS A 178 -8.77 -0.15 8.72
CA CYS A 178 -8.73 1.17 8.15
C CYS A 178 -7.28 1.68 8.06
N GLY A 179 -6.95 2.26 6.92
CA GLY A 179 -5.72 3.01 6.73
C GLY A 179 -5.99 4.51 6.90
N TYR A 180 -6.04 5.25 5.81
CA TYR A 180 -6.34 6.68 5.84
C TYR A 180 -7.22 7.08 4.65
N PHE A 181 -7.94 8.20 4.84
CA PHE A 181 -8.74 8.84 3.81
C PHE A 181 -8.39 10.31 3.77
N ARG A 182 -7.96 10.81 2.60
CA ARG A 182 -7.53 12.20 2.44
C ARG A 182 -8.01 12.78 1.12
N THR A 183 -8.27 14.07 1.14
CA THR A 183 -8.53 14.87 -0.04
C THR A 183 -7.47 15.96 -0.18
N PHE A 184 -7.11 16.26 -1.41
CA PHE A 184 -6.28 17.40 -1.72
C PHE A 184 -6.52 17.82 -3.16
N GLU A 185 -6.93 19.09 -3.32
CA GLU A 185 -6.97 19.75 -4.61
C GLU A 185 -6.88 21.25 -4.36
N GLU A 186 -5.88 21.89 -4.95
CA GLU A 186 -5.59 23.29 -4.72
C GLU A 186 -4.91 23.92 -5.94
N ASP A 187 -5.11 25.20 -6.15
CA ASP A 187 -4.31 26.02 -7.05
C ASP A 187 -3.11 26.55 -6.28
N PHE A 188 -1.92 26.20 -6.73
CA PHE A 188 -0.66 26.64 -6.13
C PHE A 188 0.18 27.36 -7.19
N ASP A 189 0.37 28.66 -7.03
CA ASP A 189 1.12 29.51 -7.97
C ASP A 189 0.65 29.42 -9.44
N GLY A 190 -0.67 29.30 -9.65
CA GLY A 190 -1.27 29.15 -10.97
C GLY A 190 -1.21 27.74 -11.55
N GLU A 191 -0.67 26.78 -10.80
CA GLU A 191 -0.71 25.36 -11.14
C GLU A 191 -1.71 24.63 -10.27
N ARG A 192 -2.68 23.99 -10.90
CA ARG A 192 -3.63 23.14 -10.20
C ARG A 192 -3.01 21.80 -9.84
N ARG A 193 -3.10 21.44 -8.58
CA ARG A 193 -2.59 20.20 -8.03
C ARG A 193 -3.68 19.45 -7.30
N GLY A 194 -3.83 18.15 -7.59
CA GLY A 194 -4.85 17.32 -6.98
C GLY A 194 -4.68 15.85 -7.36
N TYR A 195 -5.60 15.03 -6.89
CA TYR A 195 -5.57 13.58 -7.05
C TYR A 195 -6.81 13.05 -7.77
N HIS A 196 -7.13 13.59 -8.96
CA HIS A 196 -8.16 12.99 -9.80
C HIS A 196 -7.82 11.55 -10.19
N LYS A 197 -6.56 11.29 -10.55
CA LYS A 197 -6.00 9.95 -10.47
C LYS A 197 -5.63 9.71 -9.00
N PRO A 198 -6.38 8.88 -8.28
CA PRO A 198 -6.21 8.73 -6.85
C PRO A 198 -4.88 8.07 -6.51
N ILE A 199 -4.48 8.18 -5.26
CA ILE A 199 -3.60 7.20 -4.66
C ILE A 199 -4.49 6.19 -3.93
N MET A 200 -4.48 4.95 -4.38
CA MET A 200 -5.07 3.82 -3.69
C MET A 200 -3.95 2.94 -3.20
N LEU A 201 -3.81 2.85 -1.88
CA LEU A 201 -2.87 1.96 -1.22
C LEU A 201 -3.58 0.68 -0.81
N ALA A 202 -3.03 -0.44 -1.25
CA ALA A 202 -3.33 -1.75 -0.70
C ALA A 202 -2.12 -2.22 0.10
N GLY A 203 -2.29 -2.37 1.39
CA GLY A 203 -1.25 -2.81 2.29
C GLY A 203 -1.70 -3.97 3.16
N GLY A 204 -0.76 -4.59 3.84
CA GLY A 204 -1.07 -5.66 4.76
C GLY A 204 0.10 -6.06 5.64
N TYR A 205 -0.27 -6.85 6.63
CA TYR A 205 0.64 -7.54 7.53
C TYR A 205 0.37 -9.02 7.48
N GLY A 206 1.43 -9.76 7.44
CA GLY A 206 1.39 -11.20 7.53
C GLY A 206 2.44 -11.74 8.50
N ASN A 207 2.57 -13.03 8.52
CA ASN A 207 3.63 -13.69 9.27
C ASN A 207 4.22 -14.89 8.53
N ILE A 208 5.44 -15.23 8.88
CA ILE A 208 6.17 -16.39 8.39
C ILE A 208 7.03 -16.95 9.53
N LYS A 209 7.17 -18.26 9.61
CA LYS A 209 8.08 -18.89 10.56
C LYS A 209 9.53 -18.70 10.11
N ALA A 210 10.44 -18.59 11.06
CA ALA A 210 11.85 -18.32 10.79
C ALA A 210 12.55 -19.41 9.96
N GLU A 211 12.02 -20.63 9.96
CA GLU A 211 12.56 -21.77 9.19
C GLU A 211 12.05 -21.90 7.75
N HIS A 212 11.22 -20.96 7.28
CA HIS A 212 10.56 -21.04 5.94
C HIS A 212 11.05 -20.01 4.94
#